data_c099ba0f16b212484937a5166680fc54
#
_entry.id   c099ba0f16b212484937a5166680fc54
#
_cell.length_a   1.000
_cell.length_b   1.000
_cell.length_c   1.000
_cell.angle_alpha   90.00
_cell.angle_beta   90.00
_cell.angle_gamma   90.00
#
_symmetry.space_group_name_H-M   'P 1'
#
loop_
_entity.id
_entity.type
_entity.pdbx_description
1 polymer ?
#
loop_
_entity_poly.entity_id
_entity_poly.type
_entity_poly.pdbx_seq_one_letter_code
_entity_poly.pdbx_strand_id
1 'polypeptide(L)'
;KSYQLAGYTLHVIPSKKFKNITMSLKLEGKLTKENVTKRSLLAFMLTGGTENYPSTQALSTHLEDLYGMSFGTNLATKGIGQVLNISSVCINETFLPYQENLLVQQIKMFNDVLFHPMLEMENLMNKLLLLRKKN
;
A
#
# COMPACT_ATOMS: atom_id res chain seq x y z
N LYS A 1 -5.15 5.58 -20.43
CA LYS A 1 -4.49 6.89 -20.48
C LYS A 1 -3.36 6.95 -19.44
N SER A 2 -2.27 7.60 -19.81
CA SER A 2 -1.10 7.74 -18.93
C SER A 2 -0.83 9.23 -18.71
N TYR A 3 -0.53 9.58 -17.45
CA TYR A 3 -0.24 10.94 -17.03
C TYR A 3 1.12 10.98 -16.36
N GLN A 4 2.02 11.79 -16.89
CA GLN A 4 3.31 12.01 -16.26
C GLN A 4 3.17 13.10 -15.20
N LEU A 5 3.38 12.74 -13.94
CA LEU A 5 3.30 13.63 -12.79
C LEU A 5 4.67 13.81 -12.16
N ALA A 6 4.80 14.76 -11.24
CA ALA A 6 6.05 15.01 -10.55
C ALA A 6 6.44 13.79 -9.69
N GLY A 7 7.46 13.05 -10.13
CA GLY A 7 8.01 11.90 -9.41
C GLY A 7 7.33 10.55 -9.68
N TYR A 8 6.25 10.49 -10.46
CA TYR A 8 5.59 9.22 -10.80
C TYR A 8 4.77 9.31 -12.07
N THR A 9 4.40 8.17 -12.62
CA THR A 9 3.50 8.06 -13.77
C THR A 9 2.18 7.43 -13.32
N LEU A 10 1.07 8.07 -13.60
CA LEU A 10 -0.26 7.56 -13.33
C LEU A 10 -0.83 6.92 -14.60
N HIS A 11 -1.21 5.63 -14.50
CA HIS A 11 -1.92 4.93 -15.55
C HIS A 11 -3.38 4.73 -15.15
N VAL A 12 -4.30 5.23 -15.97
CA VAL A 12 -5.74 5.05 -15.77
C VAL A 12 -6.27 4.14 -16.88
N ILE A 13 -6.80 2.99 -16.49
CA ILE A 13 -7.33 1.98 -17.41
C ILE A 13 -8.84 1.85 -17.14
N PRO A 14 -9.69 2.59 -17.87
CA PRO A 14 -11.13 2.47 -17.69
C PRO A 14 -11.62 1.12 -18.24
N SER A 15 -12.48 0.46 -17.48
CA SER A 15 -13.12 -0.79 -17.87
C SER A 15 -14.57 -0.82 -17.41
N LYS A 16 -15.47 -1.20 -18.29
CA LYS A 16 -16.89 -1.45 -17.97
C LYS A 16 -17.17 -2.90 -17.62
N LYS A 17 -16.16 -3.76 -17.74
CA LYS A 17 -16.30 -5.21 -17.53
C LYS A 17 -16.35 -5.58 -16.03
N PHE A 18 -15.69 -4.81 -15.18
CA PHE A 18 -15.53 -5.13 -13.78
C PHE A 18 -16.32 -4.17 -12.89
N LYS A 19 -16.86 -4.72 -11.81
CA LYS A 19 -17.59 -3.96 -10.78
C LYS A 19 -16.68 -3.41 -9.68
N ASN A 20 -15.40 -3.67 -9.78
CA ASN A 20 -14.40 -3.27 -8.78
C ASN A 20 -13.45 -2.22 -9.35
N ILE A 21 -12.94 -1.38 -8.45
CA ILE A 21 -11.83 -0.47 -8.73
C ILE A 21 -10.59 -1.05 -8.07
N THR A 22 -9.57 -1.29 -8.87
CA THR A 22 -8.25 -1.72 -8.39
C THR A 22 -7.29 -0.55 -8.45
N MET A 23 -6.65 -0.26 -7.33
CA MET A 23 -5.56 0.71 -7.23
C MET A 23 -4.27 -0.02 -6.92
N SER A 24 -3.20 0.31 -7.62
CA SER A 24 -1.90 -0.34 -7.45
C SER A 24 -0.79 0.70 -7.55
N LEU A 25 0.07 0.72 -6.56
CA LEU A 25 1.30 1.52 -6.55
C LEU A 25 2.49 0.58 -6.63
N LYS A 26 3.34 0.80 -7.62
CA LYS A 26 4.56 0.00 -7.83
C LYS A 26 5.79 0.84 -7.59
N LEU A 27 6.64 0.39 -6.69
CA LEU A 27 7.90 1.01 -6.34
C LEU A 27 9.03 0.08 -6.81
N GLU A 28 9.72 0.50 -7.86
CA GLU A 28 10.85 -0.25 -8.42
C GLU A 28 12.17 0.17 -7.77
N GLY A 29 13.08 -0.76 -7.61
CA GLY A 29 14.40 -0.51 -7.08
C GLY A 29 15.37 -1.65 -7.38
N LYS A 30 16.66 -1.36 -7.36
CA LYS A 30 17.69 -2.38 -7.52
C LYS A 30 17.70 -3.31 -6.30
N LEU A 31 17.83 -4.61 -6.55
CA LEU A 31 17.99 -5.61 -5.52
C LEU A 31 19.45 -5.63 -5.07
N THR A 32 19.71 -5.21 -3.84
CA THR A 32 21.02 -5.28 -3.21
C THR A 32 20.91 -6.03 -1.88
N LYS A 33 22.02 -6.55 -1.37
CA LYS A 33 22.07 -7.22 -0.07
C LYS A 33 21.57 -6.32 1.07
N GLU A 34 21.80 -5.00 0.96
CA GLU A 34 21.32 -4.02 1.93
C GLU A 34 19.82 -3.78 1.83
N ASN A 35 19.26 -3.78 0.62
CA ASN A 35 17.88 -3.40 0.37
C ASN A 35 16.88 -4.55 0.56
N VAL A 36 17.28 -5.80 0.34
CA VAL A 36 16.40 -6.97 0.39
C VAL A 36 15.61 -7.04 1.70
N THR A 37 16.31 -7.03 2.83
CA THR A 37 15.69 -7.13 4.14
C THR A 37 14.87 -5.89 4.48
N LYS A 38 15.38 -4.69 4.13
CA LYS A 38 14.68 -3.42 4.36
C LYS A 38 13.35 -3.37 3.61
N ARG A 39 13.34 -3.78 2.34
CA ARG A 39 12.14 -3.78 1.50
C ARG A 39 11.13 -4.83 1.94
N SER A 40 11.59 -6.01 2.35
CA SER A 40 10.72 -7.05 2.91
C SER A 40 10.08 -6.61 4.22
N LEU A 41 10.86 -5.99 5.10
CA LEU A 41 10.35 -5.43 6.35
C LEU A 41 9.35 -4.31 6.09
N LEU A 42 9.65 -3.40 5.15
CA LEU A 42 8.74 -2.34 4.75
C LEU A 42 7.40 -2.90 4.25
N ALA A 43 7.44 -3.89 3.37
CA ALA A 43 6.24 -4.54 2.85
C ALA A 43 5.37 -5.13 3.98
N PHE A 44 5.99 -5.77 4.94
CA PHE A 44 5.30 -6.32 6.12
C PHE A 44 4.70 -5.21 6.99
N MET A 45 5.46 -4.16 7.25
CA MET A 45 5.04 -3.05 8.12
C MET A 45 3.86 -2.26 7.55
N LEU A 46 3.80 -2.07 6.24
CA LEU A 46 2.74 -1.32 5.58
C LEU A 46 1.35 -1.97 5.77
N THR A 47 1.29 -3.26 6.06
CA THR A 47 0.04 -3.98 6.34
C THR A 47 -0.29 -4.09 7.83
N GLY A 48 0.61 -3.63 8.70
CA GLY A 48 0.47 -3.77 10.16
C GLY A 48 -0.43 -2.75 10.85
N GLY A 49 -0.82 -1.70 10.12
CA GLY A 49 -1.63 -0.61 10.64
C GLY A 49 -1.07 0.77 10.28
N THR A 50 -1.79 1.80 10.67
CA THR A 50 -1.43 3.22 10.48
C THR A 50 -1.62 3.98 11.78
N GLU A 51 -1.25 5.27 11.83
CA GLU A 51 -1.54 6.13 12.99
C GLU A 51 -3.02 6.17 13.33
N ASN A 52 -3.90 6.23 12.33
CA ASN A 52 -5.35 6.26 12.51
C ASN A 52 -5.94 4.89 12.85
N TYR A 53 -5.29 3.81 12.41
CA TYR A 53 -5.69 2.42 12.64
C TYR A 53 -4.51 1.63 13.19
N PRO A 54 -4.22 1.77 14.50
CA PRO A 54 -2.93 1.38 15.11
C PRO A 54 -2.78 -0.11 15.38
N SER A 55 -3.52 -0.96 14.72
CA SER A 55 -3.36 -2.42 14.78
C SER A 55 -3.86 -3.06 13.50
N THR A 56 -3.44 -4.30 13.24
CA THR A 56 -3.95 -5.10 12.13
C THR A 56 -5.48 -5.28 12.23
N GLN A 57 -5.97 -5.49 13.44
CA GLN A 57 -7.42 -5.62 13.68
C GLN A 57 -8.18 -4.32 13.39
N ALA A 58 -7.67 -3.18 13.87
CA ALA A 58 -8.30 -1.88 13.62
C ALA A 58 -8.33 -1.56 12.13
N LEU A 59 -7.23 -1.85 11.41
CA LEU A 59 -7.16 -1.67 9.97
C LEU A 59 -8.13 -2.60 9.24
N SER A 60 -8.19 -3.88 9.61
CA SER A 60 -9.13 -4.85 9.02
C SER A 60 -10.58 -4.43 9.22
N THR A 61 -10.94 -3.99 10.43
CA THR A 61 -12.31 -3.52 10.73
C THR A 61 -12.66 -2.31 9.85
N HIS A 62 -11.74 -1.37 9.71
CA HIS A 62 -11.95 -0.21 8.84
C HIS A 62 -12.15 -0.61 7.37
N LEU A 63 -11.37 -1.57 6.87
CA LEU A 63 -11.51 -2.09 5.51
C LEU A 63 -12.84 -2.81 5.30
N GLU A 64 -13.31 -3.55 6.30
CA GLU A 64 -14.64 -4.18 6.28
C GLU A 64 -15.75 -3.13 6.23
N ASP A 65 -15.66 -2.06 6.99
CA ASP A 65 -16.59 -0.93 6.96
C ASP A 65 -16.61 -0.22 5.60
N LEU A 66 -15.56 -0.34 4.82
CA LEU A 66 -15.49 0.13 3.43
C LEU A 66 -15.93 -0.95 2.42
N TYR A 67 -16.97 -1.70 2.76
CA TYR A 67 -17.58 -2.75 1.94
C TYR A 67 -16.60 -3.88 1.56
N GLY A 68 -15.75 -4.26 2.50
CA GLY A 68 -14.78 -5.32 2.29
C GLY A 68 -13.65 -4.92 1.34
N MET A 69 -13.19 -3.68 1.42
CA MET A 69 -12.02 -3.23 0.67
C MET A 69 -10.81 -4.10 1.03
N SER A 70 -10.14 -4.64 0.03
CA SER A 70 -8.89 -5.34 0.24
C SER A 70 -7.70 -4.38 0.18
N PHE A 71 -6.67 -4.68 0.95
CA PHE A 71 -5.40 -3.97 0.94
C PHE A 71 -4.27 -4.96 1.19
N GLY A 72 -3.21 -4.87 0.41
CA GLY A 72 -2.08 -5.77 0.57
C GLY A 72 -0.83 -5.28 -0.13
N THR A 73 0.28 -5.93 0.21
CA THR A 73 1.58 -5.68 -0.39
C THR A 73 2.16 -6.97 -0.96
N ASN A 74 2.94 -6.84 -2.01
CA ASN A 74 3.64 -7.95 -2.63
C ASN A 74 5.02 -7.49 -3.12
N LEU A 75 6.02 -8.32 -2.91
CA LEU A 75 7.36 -8.12 -3.46
C LEU A 75 7.60 -9.12 -4.59
N ALA A 76 7.97 -8.61 -5.74
CA ALA A 76 8.34 -9.40 -6.90
C ALA A 76 9.76 -9.06 -7.34
N THR A 77 10.55 -10.09 -7.65
CA THR A 77 11.90 -9.93 -8.20
C THR A 77 11.84 -10.06 -9.72
N LYS A 78 12.40 -9.08 -10.41
CA LYS A 78 12.57 -9.08 -11.87
C LYS A 78 14.04 -8.89 -12.22
N GLY A 79 14.73 -9.96 -12.57
CA GLY A 79 16.16 -9.91 -12.86
C GLY A 79 16.96 -9.37 -11.65
N ILE A 80 17.65 -8.25 -11.83
CA ILE A 80 18.40 -7.57 -10.77
C ILE A 80 17.56 -6.53 -10.01
N GLY A 81 16.29 -6.38 -10.40
CA GLY A 81 15.36 -5.42 -9.80
C GLY A 81 14.35 -6.09 -8.88
N GLN A 82 13.76 -5.28 -8.03
CA GLN A 82 12.66 -5.68 -7.16
C GLN A 82 11.55 -4.64 -7.25
N VAL A 83 10.31 -5.12 -7.36
CA VAL A 83 9.11 -4.30 -7.36
C VAL A 83 8.33 -4.55 -6.08
N LEU A 84 8.15 -3.51 -5.27
CA LEU A 84 7.18 -3.50 -4.19
C LEU A 84 5.85 -3.02 -4.77
N ASN A 85 4.86 -3.88 -4.76
CA ASN A 85 3.50 -3.56 -5.18
C ASN A 85 2.61 -3.40 -3.94
N ILE A 86 1.97 -2.25 -3.84
CA ILE A 86 0.94 -1.96 -2.83
C ILE A 86 -0.37 -1.86 -3.59
N SER A 87 -1.33 -2.70 -3.24
CA SER A 87 -2.59 -2.78 -3.99
C SER A 87 -3.80 -2.80 -3.09
N SER A 88 -4.89 -2.28 -3.61
CA SER A 88 -6.20 -2.33 -2.97
C SER A 88 -7.28 -2.54 -4.01
N VAL A 89 -8.33 -3.24 -3.62
CA VAL A 89 -9.51 -3.47 -4.46
C VAL A 89 -10.74 -3.10 -3.65
N CYS A 90 -11.58 -2.25 -4.20
CA CYS A 90 -12.89 -1.94 -3.63
C CYS A 90 -14.00 -2.06 -4.68
N ILE A 91 -15.24 -2.19 -4.23
CA ILE A 91 -16.38 -2.15 -5.13
C ILE A 91 -16.51 -0.74 -5.73
N ASN A 92 -16.90 -0.68 -6.99
CA ASN A 92 -17.24 0.61 -7.60
C ASN A 92 -18.53 1.15 -6.95
N GLU A 93 -18.46 2.33 -6.38
CA GLU A 93 -19.55 2.96 -5.64
C GLU A 93 -20.83 3.15 -6.47
N THR A 94 -20.73 3.17 -7.79
CA THR A 94 -21.89 3.24 -8.68
C THR A 94 -22.81 2.01 -8.58
N PHE A 95 -22.33 0.90 -8.04
CA PHE A 95 -23.09 -0.32 -7.80
C PHE A 95 -23.70 -0.39 -6.39
N LEU A 96 -23.46 0.61 -5.54
CA LEU A 96 -24.02 0.69 -4.20
C LEU A 96 -25.35 1.44 -4.21
N PRO A 97 -26.29 1.08 -3.29
CA PRO A 97 -27.58 1.77 -3.17
C PRO A 97 -27.45 3.19 -2.60
N TYR A 98 -26.31 3.53 -2.03
CA TYR A 98 -26.03 4.82 -1.41
C TYR A 98 -24.83 5.49 -2.09
N GLN A 99 -24.80 6.83 -2.05
CA GLN A 99 -23.62 7.56 -2.48
C GLN A 99 -22.53 7.48 -1.40
N GLU A 100 -21.51 6.71 -1.69
CA GLU A 100 -20.32 6.56 -0.87
C GLU A 100 -19.10 7.01 -1.70
N ASN A 101 -18.15 7.66 -1.08
CA ASN A 101 -16.91 8.07 -1.74
C ASN A 101 -15.80 7.03 -1.57
N LEU A 102 -16.03 5.80 -2.03
CA LEU A 102 -15.08 4.70 -1.83
C LEU A 102 -13.75 4.93 -2.54
N LEU A 103 -13.74 5.53 -3.72
CA LEU A 103 -12.50 5.89 -4.40
C LEU A 103 -11.67 6.88 -3.57
N VAL A 104 -12.31 7.88 -3.00
CA VAL A 104 -11.64 8.84 -2.11
C VAL A 104 -11.11 8.15 -0.86
N GLN A 105 -11.86 7.24 -0.27
CA GLN A 105 -11.42 6.45 0.88
C GLN A 105 -10.23 5.54 0.52
N GLN A 106 -10.23 4.96 -0.67
CA GLN A 106 -9.12 4.17 -1.18
C GLN A 106 -7.85 5.01 -1.33
N ILE A 107 -7.95 6.21 -1.87
CA ILE A 107 -6.84 7.17 -1.98
C ILE A 107 -6.32 7.59 -0.59
N LYS A 108 -7.23 7.87 0.34
CA LYS A 108 -6.87 8.20 1.73
C LYS A 108 -6.13 7.05 2.42
N MET A 109 -6.55 5.82 2.18
CA MET A 109 -5.86 4.63 2.71
C MET A 109 -4.42 4.55 2.23
N PHE A 110 -4.16 4.76 0.93
CA PHE A 110 -2.80 4.81 0.40
C PHE A 110 -1.98 5.93 1.03
N ASN A 111 -2.58 7.11 1.20
CA ASN A 111 -1.92 8.24 1.86
C ASN A 111 -1.55 7.92 3.31
N ASP A 112 -2.45 7.34 4.07
CA ASP A 112 -2.21 6.97 5.47
C ASP A 112 -1.11 5.90 5.60
N VAL A 113 -1.15 4.89 4.75
CA VAL A 113 -0.15 3.81 4.76
C VAL A 113 1.23 4.33 4.40
N LEU A 114 1.33 5.23 3.43
CA LEU A 114 2.62 5.74 2.95
C LEU A 114 3.21 6.85 3.83
N PHE A 115 2.37 7.75 4.34
CA PHE A 115 2.82 8.98 5.00
C PHE A 115 2.49 9.06 6.49
N HIS A 116 1.61 8.18 6.99
CA HIS A 116 1.21 8.11 8.39
C HIS A 116 1.33 6.69 8.95
N PRO A 117 2.53 6.06 8.86
CA PRO A 117 2.75 4.74 9.43
C PRO A 117 2.69 4.80 10.96
N MET A 118 2.48 3.64 11.59
CA MET A 118 2.55 3.54 13.04
C MET A 118 3.95 3.93 13.55
N LEU A 119 3.99 4.81 14.54
CA LEU A 119 5.25 5.27 15.15
C LEU A 119 6.06 4.13 15.76
N GLU A 120 5.41 3.18 16.41
CA GLU A 120 6.06 1.99 16.98
C GLU A 120 6.76 1.14 15.92
N MET A 121 6.14 0.96 14.76
CA MET A 121 6.72 0.22 13.64
C MET A 121 7.90 0.96 13.03
N GLU A 122 7.82 2.28 12.89
CA GLU A 122 8.91 3.12 12.42
C GLU A 122 10.11 3.06 13.38
N ASN A 123 9.88 3.14 14.68
CA ASN A 123 10.91 3.01 15.70
C ASN A 123 11.55 1.62 15.68
N LEU A 124 10.76 0.57 15.51
CA LEU A 124 11.27 -0.81 15.38
C LEU A 124 12.16 -0.96 14.15
N MET A 125 11.74 -0.40 13.01
CA MET A 125 12.53 -0.42 11.79
C MET A 125 13.85 0.32 11.98
N ASN A 126 13.85 1.51 12.55
CA ASN A 126 15.06 2.27 12.85
C ASN A 126 16.00 1.50 13.77
N LYS A 127 15.46 0.86 14.80
CA LYS A 127 16.24 0.02 15.73
C LYS A 127 16.88 -1.17 15.03
N LEU A 128 16.16 -1.88 14.18
CA LEU A 128 16.67 -3.00 13.39
C LEU A 128 17.75 -2.59 12.41
N LEU A 129 17.60 -1.42 11.76
CA LEU A 129 18.59 -0.85 10.86
C LEU A 129 19.89 -0.48 11.59
N LEU A 130 19.79 0.05 12.82
CA LEU A 130 20.95 0.37 13.66
C LEU A 130 21.71 -0.89 14.12
N LEU A 131 21.00 -1.95 14.51
CA LEU A 131 21.61 -3.23 14.89
C LEU A 131 22.38 -3.86 13.73
N ARG A 132 21.89 -3.71 12.52
CA ARG A 132 22.55 -4.25 11.32
C ARG A 132 23.83 -3.50 10.93
N LYS A 133 23.93 -2.21 11.27
CA LYS A 133 25.15 -1.41 11.01
C LYS A 133 26.30 -1.76 11.96
N LYS A 134 26.01 -2.44 13.07
CA LYS A 134 27.02 -2.88 14.08
C LYS A 134 27.61 -4.26 13.80
N ASN A 135 27.03 -5.00 12.90
CA ASN A 135 27.50 -6.31 12.43
C ASN A 135 28.02 -6.18 10.99
#